data_1b3afb18c2048c91b8f2e1b68655737e
#
_entry.id   1b3afb18c2048c91b8f2e1b68655737e
#
_cell.length_a   1.000
_cell.length_b   1.000
_cell.length_c   1.000
_cell.angle_alpha   90.00
_cell.angle_beta   90.00
_cell.angle_gamma   90.00
#
_symmetry.space_group_name_H-M   'P 1'
#
loop_
_entity.id
_entity.type
_entity.pdbx_description
1 polymer ?
#
loop_
_entity_poly.entity_id
_entity_poly.type
_entity_poly.pdbx_seq_one_letter_code
_entity_poly.pdbx_strand_id
1 'polypeptide(L)'
;SRRQRQMCIRDSLYTDESPREDLDREIFADIQLKKYPVREFNSVINDLTNVIGTYEKLNHRNHKKDDEHLNKHAMHLIRLYLLCLDILEKEDIVTYRGDDLPLLMSIRKGDYQLEDGTYRPEFFEMVSDFEKRLNYAKQNTSLPETPDMKKVEEFVVSVNRRAIDA
;
A
#
# COMPACT_ATOMS: atom_id res chain seq x y z
N SER A 1 16.65 20.53 8.75
CA SER A 1 16.91 19.12 9.04
C SER A 1 16.82 18.29 7.76
N ARG A 2 17.68 17.25 7.61
CA ARG A 2 17.77 16.38 6.41
C ARG A 2 16.41 15.68 6.11
N ARG A 3 15.67 15.30 7.15
CA ARG A 3 14.33 14.67 7.02
C ARG A 3 13.26 15.62 6.49
N GLN A 4 13.29 16.88 6.87
CA GLN A 4 12.36 17.90 6.35
C GLN A 4 12.60 18.19 4.86
N ARG A 5 13.84 18.16 4.39
CA ARG A 5 14.19 18.39 2.98
C ARG A 5 13.77 17.20 2.07
N GLN A 6 13.92 15.97 2.55
CA GLN A 6 13.43 14.78 1.83
C GLN A 6 11.92 14.73 1.73
N MET A 7 11.19 15.20 2.75
CA MET A 7 9.73 15.32 2.72
C MET A 7 9.26 16.32 1.65
N CYS A 8 9.92 17.48 1.53
CA CYS A 8 9.56 18.49 0.52
C CYS A 8 9.72 18.01 -0.93
N ILE A 9 10.67 17.13 -1.23
CA ILE A 9 10.85 16.60 -2.60
C ILE A 9 9.77 15.56 -2.93
N ARG A 10 9.40 14.69 -2.00
CA ARG A 10 8.33 13.70 -2.21
C ARG A 10 6.95 14.33 -2.37
N ASP A 11 6.67 15.39 -1.64
CA ASP A 11 5.40 16.12 -1.71
C ASP A 11 5.27 16.96 -3.00
N SER A 12 6.36 17.11 -3.75
CA SER A 12 6.41 17.85 -5.03
C SER A 12 6.26 16.94 -6.26
N LEU A 13 6.14 15.62 -6.06
CA LEU A 13 5.97 14.68 -7.17
C LEU A 13 4.48 14.34 -7.33
N TYR A 14 3.98 14.47 -8.56
CA TYR A 14 2.60 14.13 -8.90
C TYR A 14 2.54 13.47 -10.29
N THR A 15 1.43 12.81 -10.59
CA THR A 15 1.17 12.21 -11.89
C THR A 15 0.14 13.02 -12.64
N ASP A 16 0.43 13.33 -13.91
CA ASP A 16 -0.48 14.04 -14.81
C ASP A 16 -0.44 13.41 -16.20
N GLU A 17 -1.28 13.90 -17.12
CA GLU A 17 -1.27 13.45 -18.51
C GLU A 17 0.10 13.66 -19.15
N SER A 18 0.59 12.63 -19.84
CA SER A 18 1.88 12.70 -20.51
C SER A 18 1.78 13.53 -21.80
N PRO A 19 2.75 14.41 -22.08
CA PRO A 19 2.86 15.04 -23.39
C PRO A 19 3.33 14.08 -24.50
N ARG A 20 3.68 12.82 -24.15
CA ARG A 20 4.13 11.78 -25.07
C ARG A 20 2.95 10.92 -25.51
N GLU A 21 2.86 10.64 -26.82
CA GLU A 21 1.79 9.84 -27.42
C GLU A 21 1.82 8.35 -26.98
N ASP A 22 2.98 7.86 -26.48
CA ASP A 22 3.18 6.48 -26.07
C ASP A 22 2.91 6.24 -24.58
N LEU A 23 2.54 7.27 -23.81
CA LEU A 23 2.27 7.20 -22.38
C LEU A 23 1.00 7.97 -22.03
N ASP A 24 0.07 7.34 -21.33
CA ASP A 24 -1.15 8.00 -20.85
C ASP A 24 -0.86 8.99 -19.73
N ARG A 25 0.05 8.64 -18.82
CA ARG A 25 0.42 9.47 -17.66
C ARG A 25 1.92 9.43 -17.43
N GLU A 26 2.45 10.52 -16.87
CA GLU A 26 3.86 10.68 -16.53
C GLU A 26 4.01 11.31 -15.14
N ILE A 27 5.19 11.15 -14.51
CA ILE A 27 5.50 11.81 -13.23
C ILE A 27 6.09 13.18 -13.50
N PHE A 28 5.49 14.18 -12.88
CA PHE A 28 5.98 15.54 -12.85
C PHE A 28 6.52 15.91 -11.47
N ALA A 29 7.43 16.88 -11.45
CA ALA A 29 8.02 17.37 -10.23
C ALA A 29 8.02 18.90 -10.19
N ASP A 30 7.41 19.48 -9.16
CA ASP A 30 7.49 20.92 -8.86
C ASP A 30 8.47 21.15 -7.72
N ILE A 31 9.76 21.36 -8.05
CA ILE A 31 10.82 21.48 -7.06
C ILE A 31 11.28 22.94 -6.95
N GLN A 32 11.10 23.54 -5.77
CA GLN A 32 11.62 24.87 -5.46
C GLN A 32 12.86 24.76 -4.57
N LEU A 33 14.05 24.98 -5.15
CA LEU A 33 15.32 24.94 -4.45
C LEU A 33 15.82 26.36 -4.14
N LYS A 34 15.37 26.94 -3.01
CA LYS A 34 15.90 28.24 -2.53
C LYS A 34 17.08 28.01 -1.58
N LYS A 35 18.24 28.64 -1.90
CA LYS A 35 19.48 28.54 -1.10
C LYS A 35 19.91 27.10 -0.80
N TYR A 36 19.69 26.19 -1.78
CA TYR A 36 20.07 24.79 -1.64
C TYR A 36 21.57 24.61 -1.92
N PRO A 37 22.33 23.91 -1.07
CA PRO A 37 23.76 23.71 -1.30
C PRO A 37 24.02 22.87 -2.55
N VAL A 38 24.77 23.41 -3.51
CA VAL A 38 25.07 22.72 -4.78
C VAL A 38 25.71 21.34 -4.57
N ARG A 39 26.51 21.17 -3.53
CA ARG A 39 27.13 19.89 -3.16
C ARG A 39 26.10 18.78 -2.84
N GLU A 40 24.87 19.14 -2.45
CA GLU A 40 23.80 18.19 -2.13
C GLU A 40 22.91 17.89 -3.35
N PHE A 41 23.16 18.54 -4.50
CA PHE A 41 22.35 18.39 -5.71
C PHE A 41 22.38 16.95 -6.26
N ASN A 42 23.53 16.26 -6.13
CA ASN A 42 23.65 14.86 -6.53
C ASN A 42 22.70 13.93 -5.75
N SER A 43 22.39 14.24 -4.48
CA SER A 43 21.43 13.48 -3.69
C SER A 43 20.01 13.63 -4.27
N VAL A 44 19.64 14.85 -4.67
CA VAL A 44 18.32 15.12 -5.29
C VAL A 44 18.20 14.38 -6.63
N ILE A 45 19.22 14.43 -7.47
CA ILE A 45 19.25 13.73 -8.76
C ILE A 45 19.13 12.23 -8.56
N ASN A 46 19.87 11.65 -7.60
CA ASN A 46 19.77 10.22 -7.32
C ASN A 46 18.39 9.81 -6.81
N ASP A 47 17.76 10.62 -5.94
CA ASP A 47 16.41 10.36 -5.45
C ASP A 47 15.39 10.42 -6.60
N LEU A 48 15.49 11.40 -7.50
CA LEU A 48 14.64 11.50 -8.69
C LEU A 48 14.84 10.32 -9.64
N THR A 49 16.10 9.95 -9.91
CA THR A 49 16.43 8.79 -10.76
C THR A 49 15.85 7.48 -10.20
N ASN A 50 15.90 7.30 -8.87
CA ASN A 50 15.31 6.15 -8.20
C ASN A 50 13.78 6.14 -8.33
N VAL A 51 13.13 7.31 -8.25
CA VAL A 51 11.68 7.42 -8.44
C VAL A 51 11.32 7.06 -9.89
N ILE A 52 12.01 7.61 -10.89
CA ILE A 52 11.79 7.30 -12.32
C ILE A 52 11.97 5.81 -12.57
N GLY A 53 13.08 5.21 -12.14
CA GLY A 53 13.34 3.77 -12.35
C GLY A 53 12.35 2.86 -11.63
N THR A 54 11.77 3.31 -10.52
CA THR A 54 10.70 2.58 -9.82
C THR A 54 9.37 2.71 -10.57
N TYR A 55 9.06 3.90 -11.08
CA TYR A 55 7.84 4.17 -11.85
C TYR A 55 7.82 3.40 -13.18
N GLU A 56 8.92 3.40 -13.92
CA GLU A 56 9.05 2.60 -15.15
C GLU A 56 8.81 1.11 -14.88
N LYS A 57 9.35 0.57 -13.79
CA LYS A 57 9.11 -0.82 -13.38
C LYS A 57 7.65 -1.08 -13.03
N LEU A 58 6.97 -0.13 -12.38
CA LEU A 58 5.56 -0.23 -12.05
C LEU A 58 4.69 -0.16 -13.31
N ASN A 59 4.96 0.77 -14.22
CA ASN A 59 4.25 0.88 -15.49
C ASN A 59 4.42 -0.37 -16.34
N HIS A 60 5.65 -0.86 -16.51
CA HIS A 60 5.90 -2.08 -17.25
C HIS A 60 5.20 -3.31 -16.64
N ARG A 61 5.06 -3.36 -15.31
CA ARG A 61 4.29 -4.41 -14.64
C ARG A 61 2.79 -4.25 -14.85
N ASN A 62 2.29 -3.02 -14.86
CA ASN A 62 0.85 -2.75 -15.02
C ASN A 62 0.36 -3.06 -16.44
N HIS A 63 1.12 -2.75 -17.47
CA HIS A 63 0.80 -3.12 -18.86
C HIS A 63 0.80 -4.63 -19.14
N LYS A 64 1.40 -5.46 -18.28
CA LYS A 64 1.43 -6.93 -18.39
C LYS A 64 0.43 -7.65 -17.49
N LYS A 65 -0.32 -6.92 -16.65
CA LYS A 65 -1.31 -7.54 -15.77
C LYS A 65 -2.57 -7.80 -16.56
N ASP A 66 -2.86 -9.07 -16.80
CA ASP A 66 -4.15 -9.52 -17.24
C ASP A 66 -5.21 -9.32 -16.12
N ASP A 67 -6.47 -9.45 -16.48
CA ASP A 67 -7.60 -9.26 -15.57
C ASP A 67 -7.54 -10.20 -14.36
N GLU A 68 -6.99 -11.40 -14.52
CA GLU A 68 -6.81 -12.34 -13.42
C GLU A 68 -5.87 -11.78 -12.33
N HIS A 69 -4.78 -11.12 -12.73
CA HIS A 69 -3.86 -10.47 -11.79
C HIS A 69 -4.49 -9.25 -11.11
N LEU A 70 -5.28 -8.46 -11.84
CA LEU A 70 -6.00 -7.32 -11.26
C LEU A 70 -7.01 -7.81 -10.22
N ASN A 71 -7.83 -8.80 -10.55
CA ASN A 71 -8.82 -9.38 -9.65
C ASN A 71 -8.19 -10.02 -8.41
N LYS A 72 -7.01 -10.64 -8.56
CA LYS A 72 -6.22 -11.12 -7.43
C LYS A 72 -5.79 -9.98 -6.50
N HIS A 73 -5.35 -8.84 -7.05
CA HIS A 73 -4.97 -7.69 -6.24
C HIS A 73 -6.18 -7.05 -5.55
N ALA A 74 -7.31 -6.91 -6.24
CA ALA A 74 -8.56 -6.42 -5.67
C ALA A 74 -9.04 -7.30 -4.49
N MET A 75 -9.00 -8.62 -4.65
CA MET A 75 -9.30 -9.57 -3.59
C MET A 75 -8.32 -9.42 -2.41
N HIS A 76 -7.02 -9.26 -2.67
CA HIS A 76 -6.05 -9.03 -1.61
C HIS A 76 -6.29 -7.74 -0.85
N LEU A 77 -6.68 -6.65 -1.52
CA LEU A 77 -7.05 -5.39 -0.89
C LEU A 77 -8.15 -5.59 0.15
N ILE A 78 -9.26 -6.23 -0.26
CA ILE A 78 -10.37 -6.51 0.67
C ILE A 78 -9.94 -7.41 1.82
N ARG A 79 -9.14 -8.44 1.55
CA ARG A 79 -8.58 -9.31 2.60
C ARG A 79 -7.74 -8.55 3.62
N LEU A 80 -6.95 -7.55 3.18
CA LEU A 80 -6.16 -6.72 4.08
C LEU A 80 -7.06 -5.82 4.94
N TYR A 81 -8.11 -5.22 4.38
CA TYR A 81 -9.09 -4.48 5.17
C TYR A 81 -9.71 -5.33 6.27
N LEU A 82 -10.16 -6.53 5.92
CA LEU A 82 -10.74 -7.47 6.89
C LEU A 82 -9.75 -7.84 7.98
N LEU A 83 -8.47 -8.08 7.64
CA LEU A 83 -7.43 -8.39 8.61
C LEU A 83 -7.16 -7.20 9.54
N CYS A 84 -7.04 -6.00 9.00
CA CYS A 84 -6.83 -4.79 9.80
C CYS A 84 -7.99 -4.54 10.77
N LEU A 85 -9.23 -4.75 10.31
CA LEU A 85 -10.41 -4.61 11.16
C LEU A 85 -10.46 -5.65 12.28
N ASP A 86 -10.11 -6.91 12.01
CA ASP A 86 -10.02 -7.92 13.07
C ASP A 86 -8.99 -7.54 14.13
N ILE A 87 -7.81 -7.04 13.70
CA ILE A 87 -6.77 -6.58 14.64
C ILE A 87 -7.24 -5.39 15.47
N LEU A 88 -7.88 -4.38 14.82
CA LEU A 88 -8.24 -3.14 15.51
C LEU A 88 -9.52 -3.27 16.36
N GLU A 89 -10.50 -4.07 15.93
CA GLU A 89 -11.80 -4.20 16.59
C GLU A 89 -11.87 -5.40 17.52
N LYS A 90 -11.17 -6.50 17.21
CA LYS A 90 -11.23 -7.77 17.94
C LYS A 90 -9.94 -8.12 18.66
N GLU A 91 -8.86 -7.38 18.45
CA GLU A 91 -7.50 -7.67 18.97
C GLU A 91 -7.01 -9.07 18.59
N ASP A 92 -7.44 -9.59 17.42
CA ASP A 92 -7.14 -10.95 16.98
C ASP A 92 -6.64 -10.98 15.53
N ILE A 93 -5.86 -12.01 15.19
CA ILE A 93 -5.36 -12.26 13.85
C ILE A 93 -6.10 -13.45 13.25
N VAL A 94 -7.19 -13.16 12.52
CA VAL A 94 -7.98 -14.20 11.85
C VAL A 94 -7.34 -14.53 10.50
N THR A 95 -6.65 -15.66 10.43
CA THR A 95 -5.99 -16.16 9.22
C THR A 95 -6.92 -16.96 8.32
N TYR A 96 -7.79 -17.77 8.90
CA TYR A 96 -8.79 -18.55 8.18
C TYR A 96 -10.11 -17.76 8.08
N ARG A 97 -10.55 -17.47 6.83
CA ARG A 97 -11.67 -16.59 6.52
C ARG A 97 -12.80 -17.36 5.83
N GLY A 98 -13.33 -18.38 6.50
CA GLY A 98 -14.39 -19.20 5.94
C GLY A 98 -15.63 -18.40 5.54
N ASP A 99 -16.06 -17.47 6.41
CA ASP A 99 -17.26 -16.66 6.20
C ASP A 99 -17.08 -15.60 5.11
N ASP A 100 -15.85 -15.05 4.96
CA ASP A 100 -15.51 -14.04 3.95
C ASP A 100 -15.18 -14.68 2.58
N LEU A 101 -14.97 -16.00 2.54
CA LEU A 101 -14.49 -16.71 1.35
C LEU A 101 -15.40 -16.51 0.12
N PRO A 102 -16.74 -16.54 0.22
CA PRO A 102 -17.60 -16.28 -0.94
C PRO A 102 -17.36 -14.91 -1.57
N LEU A 103 -17.25 -13.85 -0.76
CA LEU A 103 -16.95 -12.50 -1.22
C LEU A 103 -15.57 -12.42 -1.87
N LEU A 104 -14.55 -12.95 -1.21
CA LEU A 104 -13.17 -12.91 -1.73
C LEU A 104 -13.06 -13.68 -3.06
N MET A 105 -13.77 -14.79 -3.19
CA MET A 105 -13.76 -15.57 -4.41
C MET A 105 -14.57 -14.92 -5.55
N SER A 106 -15.67 -14.22 -5.26
CA SER A 106 -16.41 -13.46 -6.27
C SER A 106 -15.55 -12.35 -6.87
N ILE A 107 -14.82 -11.60 -6.03
CA ILE A 107 -13.89 -10.58 -6.50
C ILE A 107 -12.78 -11.22 -7.36
N ARG A 108 -12.20 -12.33 -6.91
CA ARG A 108 -11.14 -13.02 -7.65
C ARG A 108 -11.59 -13.54 -9.01
N LYS A 109 -12.86 -13.96 -9.14
CA LYS A 109 -13.45 -14.44 -10.40
C LYS A 109 -13.81 -13.31 -11.37
N GLY A 110 -13.76 -12.04 -10.91
CA GLY A 110 -14.09 -10.89 -11.73
C GLY A 110 -15.57 -10.51 -11.74
N ASP A 111 -16.38 -11.00 -10.78
CA ASP A 111 -17.82 -10.68 -10.71
C ASP A 111 -18.07 -9.16 -10.55
N TYR A 112 -17.04 -8.43 -10.05
CA TYR A 112 -17.06 -6.98 -9.91
C TYR A 112 -16.37 -6.23 -11.07
N GLN A 113 -15.93 -6.93 -12.11
CA GLN A 113 -15.29 -6.34 -13.27
C GLN A 113 -16.29 -6.24 -14.44
N LEU A 114 -16.17 -5.18 -15.25
CA LEU A 114 -16.90 -4.99 -16.50
C LEU A 114 -16.09 -5.59 -17.66
N GLU A 115 -16.72 -5.74 -18.81
CA GLU A 115 -16.09 -6.28 -20.04
C GLU A 115 -14.92 -5.42 -20.54
N ASP A 116 -14.89 -4.14 -20.22
CA ASP A 116 -13.81 -3.22 -20.55
C ASP A 116 -12.61 -3.28 -19.59
N GLY A 117 -12.64 -4.19 -18.59
CA GLY A 117 -11.61 -4.35 -17.57
C GLY A 117 -11.73 -3.38 -16.40
N THR A 118 -12.67 -2.45 -16.39
CA THR A 118 -12.93 -1.54 -15.26
C THR A 118 -13.75 -2.23 -14.17
N TYR A 119 -13.65 -1.71 -12.92
CA TYR A 119 -14.45 -2.23 -11.82
C TYR A 119 -15.81 -1.51 -11.73
N ARG A 120 -16.82 -2.25 -11.35
CA ARG A 120 -18.18 -1.75 -11.09
C ARG A 120 -18.19 -0.75 -9.94
N PRO A 121 -19.09 0.24 -9.94
CA PRO A 121 -19.24 1.21 -8.83
C PRO A 121 -19.39 0.55 -7.47
N GLU A 122 -20.08 -0.58 -7.38
CA GLU A 122 -20.33 -1.34 -6.14
C GLU A 122 -19.02 -1.81 -5.47
N PHE A 123 -17.98 -2.09 -6.28
CA PHE A 123 -16.66 -2.42 -5.72
C PHE A 123 -16.03 -1.22 -5.02
N PHE A 124 -16.10 -0.05 -5.64
CA PHE A 124 -15.55 1.19 -5.04
C PHE A 124 -16.35 1.64 -3.83
N GLU A 125 -17.68 1.46 -3.82
CA GLU A 125 -18.51 1.72 -2.65
C GLU A 125 -18.09 0.82 -1.49
N MET A 126 -17.91 -0.48 -1.73
CA MET A 126 -17.41 -1.43 -0.74
C MET A 126 -16.04 -1.01 -0.19
N VAL A 127 -15.09 -0.63 -1.05
CA VAL A 127 -13.77 -0.13 -0.62
C VAL A 127 -13.91 1.10 0.25
N SER A 128 -14.74 2.08 -0.16
CA SER A 128 -15.00 3.30 0.59
C SER A 128 -15.58 3.02 1.98
N ASP A 129 -16.47 2.04 2.09
CA ASP A 129 -17.06 1.66 3.38
C ASP A 129 -16.04 0.95 4.29
N PHE A 130 -15.19 0.11 3.73
CA PHE A 130 -14.06 -0.46 4.47
C PHE A 130 -13.08 0.63 4.95
N GLU A 131 -12.78 1.63 4.12
CA GLU A 131 -11.91 2.75 4.51
C GLU A 131 -12.51 3.57 5.67
N LYS A 132 -13.79 3.91 5.60
CA LYS A 132 -14.49 4.63 6.67
C LYS A 132 -14.45 3.83 7.97
N ARG A 133 -14.77 2.54 7.90
CA ARG A 133 -14.75 1.65 9.06
C ARG A 133 -13.34 1.50 9.64
N LEU A 134 -12.33 1.36 8.79
CA LEU A 134 -10.92 1.27 9.22
C LEU A 134 -10.47 2.55 9.93
N ASN A 135 -10.82 3.72 9.38
CA ASN A 135 -10.51 5.01 10.00
C ASN A 135 -11.20 5.17 11.37
N TYR A 136 -12.44 4.73 11.49
CA TYR A 136 -13.14 4.71 12.75
C TYR A 136 -12.48 3.74 13.75
N ALA A 137 -12.20 2.52 13.34
CA ALA A 137 -11.56 1.51 14.18
C ALA A 137 -10.17 1.96 14.66
N LYS A 138 -9.38 2.60 13.79
CA LYS A 138 -8.08 3.17 14.14
C LYS A 138 -8.15 4.22 15.26
N GLN A 139 -9.23 5.02 15.31
CA GLN A 139 -9.41 6.06 16.32
C GLN A 139 -9.98 5.51 17.64
N ASN A 140 -10.62 4.35 17.60
CA ASN A 140 -11.36 3.78 18.73
C ASN A 140 -10.80 2.43 19.22
N THR A 141 -9.65 2.00 18.71
CA THR A 141 -9.00 0.75 19.13
C THR A 141 -8.48 0.85 20.56
N SER A 142 -8.57 -0.26 21.30
CA SER A 142 -7.94 -0.43 22.62
C SER A 142 -6.45 -0.79 22.54
N LEU A 143 -5.93 -1.05 21.33
CA LEU A 143 -4.52 -1.38 21.15
C LEU A 143 -3.62 -0.20 21.54
N PRO A 144 -2.49 -0.46 22.20
CA PRO A 144 -1.52 0.57 22.55
C PRO A 144 -0.87 1.18 21.31
N GLU A 145 -0.57 2.49 21.34
CA GLU A 145 0.12 3.19 20.24
C GLU A 145 1.51 2.62 19.94
N THR A 146 2.17 2.05 20.96
CA THR A 146 3.51 1.47 20.84
C THR A 146 3.51 0.04 21.37
N PRO A 147 4.22 -0.88 20.69
CA PRO A 147 4.33 -2.25 21.16
C PRO A 147 5.14 -2.34 22.46
N ASP A 148 4.78 -3.29 23.33
CA ASP A 148 5.59 -3.66 24.50
C ASP A 148 6.83 -4.44 24.02
N MET A 149 7.91 -3.71 23.76
CA MET A 149 9.16 -4.28 23.24
C MET A 149 9.75 -5.34 24.17
N LYS A 150 9.53 -5.25 25.48
CA LYS A 150 10.00 -6.25 26.44
C LYS A 150 9.31 -7.60 26.22
N LYS A 151 7.98 -7.59 26.05
CA LYS A 151 7.23 -8.82 25.72
C LYS A 151 7.63 -9.39 24.36
N VAL A 152 7.89 -8.53 23.38
CA VAL A 152 8.38 -8.96 22.04
C VAL A 152 9.74 -9.65 22.17
N GLU A 153 10.67 -9.07 22.91
CA GLU A 153 12.01 -9.66 23.17
C GLU A 153 11.90 -11.01 23.91
N GLU A 154 11.11 -11.07 24.99
CA GLU A 154 10.87 -12.30 25.75
C GLU A 154 10.30 -13.41 24.85
N PHE A 155 9.33 -13.05 23.97
CA PHE A 155 8.77 -13.99 23.00
C PHE A 155 9.82 -14.52 22.03
N VAL A 156 10.60 -13.63 21.38
CA VAL A 156 11.65 -14.01 20.43
C VAL A 156 12.69 -14.91 21.08
N VAL A 157 13.15 -14.57 22.30
CA VAL A 157 14.09 -15.39 23.06
C VAL A 157 13.49 -16.78 23.38
N SER A 158 12.22 -16.83 23.73
CA SER A 158 11.53 -18.10 24.02
C SER A 158 11.45 -19.03 22.81
N VAL A 159 11.14 -18.45 21.63
CA VAL A 159 11.07 -19.20 20.35
C VAL A 159 12.44 -19.72 19.96
N ASN A 160 13.48 -18.86 20.03
CA ASN A 160 14.84 -19.24 19.68
C ASN A 160 15.37 -20.34 20.59
N ARG A 161 15.11 -20.31 21.92
CA ARG A 161 15.49 -21.38 22.85
C ARG A 161 14.83 -22.70 22.46
N ARG A 162 13.54 -22.73 22.19
CA ARG A 162 12.83 -23.94 21.75
C ARG A 162 13.40 -24.52 20.46
N ALA A 163 13.81 -23.66 19.51
CA ALA A 163 14.41 -24.11 18.25
C ALA A 163 15.84 -24.69 18.43
N ILE A 164 16.57 -24.26 19.47
CA ILE A 164 17.92 -24.78 19.80
C ILE A 164 17.83 -26.09 20.60
N ASP A 165 16.82 -26.20 21.45
CA ASP A 165 16.64 -27.36 22.36
C ASP A 165 15.89 -28.54 21.69
N ALA A 166 15.41 -28.35 20.43
CA ALA A 166 14.71 -29.36 19.62
C ALA A 166 15.65 -30.10 18.67
#